data_80a1351f179a87aed81ac3c059a1923d
#
_entry.id   80a1351f179a87aed81ac3c059a1923d
#
_cell.length_a   1.000
_cell.length_b   1.000
_cell.length_c   1.000
_cell.angle_alpha   90.00
_cell.angle_beta   90.00
_cell.angle_gamma   90.00
#
_symmetry.space_group_name_H-M   'P 1'
#
loop_
_entity.id
_entity.type
_entity.pdbx_description
1 polymer ?
#
loop_
_entity_poly.entity_id
_entity_poly.type
_entity_poly.pdbx_seq_one_letter_code
_entity_poly.pdbx_strand_id
1 'polypeptide(L)'
;AAALSADPSIDGVLEGGPHVCAAANKAIKDVGADVHLACFDLSPEVMDMIQNGDASFTIDQQQRLQGYMPVIVLHLYNTNAGMLPGANIPSGPGFVDASNAASVASQAGVNR
;
A
#
# COMPACT_ATOMS: atom_id res chain seq x y z
N ALA A 1 -0.61 -8.90 18.24
CA ALA A 1 -0.94 -10.04 19.13
C ALA A 1 -1.66 -9.56 20.40
N ALA A 2 -1.01 -8.78 21.28
CA ALA A 2 -1.58 -8.43 22.58
C ALA A 2 -2.97 -7.77 22.50
N ALA A 3 -3.17 -6.80 21.57
CA ALA A 3 -4.46 -6.16 21.39
C ALA A 3 -5.56 -7.15 20.97
N LEU A 4 -5.27 -8.02 19.99
CA LEU A 4 -6.22 -9.03 19.51
C LEU A 4 -6.57 -10.07 20.58
N SER A 5 -5.61 -10.40 21.45
CA SER A 5 -5.87 -11.29 22.59
C SER A 5 -6.67 -10.62 23.70
N ALA A 6 -6.53 -9.31 23.88
CA ALA A 6 -7.22 -8.55 24.93
C ALA A 6 -8.65 -8.15 24.53
N ASP A 7 -8.89 -7.95 23.24
CA ASP A 7 -10.21 -7.54 22.74
C ASP A 7 -10.62 -8.39 21.52
N PRO A 8 -11.42 -9.43 21.74
CA PRO A 8 -11.92 -10.28 20.67
C PRO A 8 -12.99 -9.62 19.78
N SER A 9 -13.40 -8.38 20.06
CA SER A 9 -14.34 -7.64 19.21
C SER A 9 -13.66 -6.91 18.03
N ILE A 10 -12.32 -6.92 17.99
CA ILE A 10 -11.56 -6.38 16.85
C ILE A 10 -11.78 -7.30 15.65
N ASP A 11 -12.37 -6.76 14.58
CA ASP A 11 -12.69 -7.47 13.34
C ASP A 11 -11.84 -7.00 12.15
N GLY A 12 -11.04 -5.96 12.31
CA GLY A 12 -10.17 -5.43 11.27
C GLY A 12 -8.87 -4.81 11.79
N VAL A 13 -7.82 -4.92 10.98
CA VAL A 13 -6.50 -4.32 11.21
C VAL A 13 -6.05 -3.62 9.93
N LEU A 14 -5.67 -2.35 10.03
CA LEU A 14 -5.05 -1.59 8.95
C LEU A 14 -3.62 -1.21 9.36
N GLU A 15 -2.65 -1.58 8.55
CA GLU A 15 -1.24 -1.30 8.81
C GLU A 15 -0.64 -0.34 7.78
N GLY A 16 0.16 0.60 8.26
CA GLY A 16 0.68 1.73 7.49
C GLY A 16 1.90 1.43 6.61
N GLY A 17 2.27 0.16 6.40
CA GLY A 17 3.38 -0.20 5.52
C GLY A 17 3.63 -1.70 5.41
N PRO A 18 4.40 -2.13 4.39
CA PRO A 18 4.56 -3.56 4.07
C PRO A 18 5.13 -4.39 5.20
N HIS A 19 6.19 -3.92 5.87
CA HIS A 19 6.85 -4.67 6.94
C HIS A 19 5.97 -4.86 8.18
N VAL A 20 5.21 -3.82 8.55
CA VAL A 20 4.27 -3.92 9.68
C VAL A 20 3.06 -4.76 9.29
N CYS A 21 2.63 -4.74 8.03
CA CYS A 21 1.58 -5.60 7.55
C CYS A 21 1.95 -7.08 7.62
N ALA A 22 3.17 -7.44 7.21
CA ALA A 22 3.70 -8.80 7.35
C ALA A 22 3.76 -9.26 8.81
N ALA A 23 4.22 -8.37 9.71
CA ALA A 23 4.26 -8.65 11.14
C ALA A 23 2.85 -8.81 11.74
N ALA A 24 1.88 -8.00 11.29
CA ALA A 24 0.47 -8.11 11.69
C ALA A 24 -0.15 -9.43 11.21
N ASN A 25 0.07 -9.83 9.96
CA ASN A 25 -0.37 -11.11 9.44
C ASN A 25 0.14 -12.29 10.29
N LYS A 26 1.45 -12.26 10.60
CA LYS A 26 2.02 -13.28 11.50
C LYS A 26 1.33 -13.26 12.86
N ALA A 27 1.15 -12.09 13.46
CA ALA A 27 0.52 -11.97 14.79
C ALA A 27 -0.94 -12.45 14.79
N ILE A 28 -1.71 -12.19 13.74
CA ILE A 28 -3.09 -12.66 13.55
C ILE A 28 -3.10 -14.21 13.52
N LYS A 29 -2.21 -14.80 12.72
CA LYS A 29 -2.09 -16.26 12.64
C LYS A 29 -1.64 -16.90 13.96
N ASP A 30 -0.67 -16.29 14.65
CA ASP A 30 -0.14 -16.80 15.92
C ASP A 30 -1.22 -16.84 17.04
N VAL A 31 -2.16 -15.89 17.05
CA VAL A 31 -3.24 -15.87 18.05
C VAL A 31 -4.54 -16.52 17.55
N GLY A 32 -4.60 -16.91 16.27
CA GLY A 32 -5.79 -17.53 15.68
C GLY A 32 -6.99 -16.60 15.60
N ALA A 33 -6.77 -15.27 15.47
CA ALA A 33 -7.84 -14.30 15.39
C ALA A 33 -8.50 -14.31 13.98
N ASP A 34 -9.82 -14.18 13.93
CA ASP A 34 -10.58 -14.04 12.69
C ASP A 34 -10.81 -12.55 12.42
N VAL A 35 -9.83 -11.90 11.75
CA VAL A 35 -9.84 -10.47 11.50
C VAL A 35 -9.43 -10.17 10.05
N HIS A 36 -10.01 -9.12 9.47
CA HIS A 36 -9.62 -8.62 8.16
C HIS A 36 -8.35 -7.78 8.25
N LEU A 37 -7.33 -8.11 7.46
CA LEU A 37 -6.10 -7.34 7.36
C LEU A 37 -6.11 -6.49 6.09
N ALA A 38 -5.80 -5.20 6.23
CA ALA A 38 -5.54 -4.29 5.13
C ALA A 38 -4.16 -3.64 5.30
N CYS A 39 -3.50 -3.39 4.17
CA CYS A 39 -2.12 -2.91 4.15
C CYS A 39 -2.02 -1.54 3.46
N PHE A 40 -0.86 -0.93 3.58
CA PHE A 40 -0.49 0.28 2.86
C PHE A 40 0.84 0.04 2.15
N ASP A 41 0.98 0.52 0.93
CA ASP A 41 2.11 0.31 0.03
C ASP A 41 2.23 -1.12 -0.50
N LEU A 42 3.10 -1.27 -1.51
CA LEU A 42 3.29 -2.51 -2.22
C LEU A 42 4.63 -3.16 -1.85
N SER A 43 4.62 -4.47 -1.72
CA SER A 43 5.81 -5.33 -1.72
C SER A 43 5.45 -6.69 -2.30
N PRO A 44 6.42 -7.49 -2.76
CA PRO A 44 6.14 -8.86 -3.16
C PRO A 44 5.39 -9.65 -2.09
N GLU A 45 5.78 -9.50 -0.83
CA GLU A 45 5.15 -10.19 0.29
C GLU A 45 3.69 -9.76 0.51
N VAL A 46 3.37 -8.45 0.38
CA VAL A 46 1.99 -7.96 0.46
C VAL A 46 1.17 -8.50 -0.71
N MET A 47 1.76 -8.57 -1.90
CA MET A 47 1.07 -9.16 -3.06
C MET A 47 0.74 -10.64 -2.83
N ASP A 48 1.67 -11.41 -2.28
CA ASP A 48 1.44 -12.80 -1.92
C ASP A 48 0.32 -12.94 -0.87
N MET A 49 0.32 -12.10 0.17
CA MET A 49 -0.74 -12.10 1.19
C MET A 49 -2.12 -11.82 0.59
N ILE A 50 -2.24 -10.89 -0.36
CA ILE A 50 -3.52 -10.61 -1.03
C ILE A 50 -3.95 -11.80 -1.90
N GLN A 51 -3.03 -12.37 -2.69
CA GLN A 51 -3.34 -13.50 -3.55
C GLN A 51 -3.72 -14.77 -2.78
N ASN A 52 -3.16 -14.95 -1.58
CA ASN A 52 -3.45 -16.07 -0.70
C ASN A 52 -4.69 -15.84 0.20
N GLY A 53 -5.26 -14.62 0.20
CA GLY A 53 -6.40 -14.26 1.05
C GLY A 53 -6.03 -13.90 2.48
N ASP A 54 -4.75 -13.77 2.79
CA ASP A 54 -4.25 -13.34 4.11
C ASP A 54 -4.46 -11.83 4.35
N ALA A 55 -4.55 -11.02 3.29
CA ALA A 55 -4.89 -9.62 3.35
C ALA A 55 -5.99 -9.29 2.33
N SER A 56 -6.93 -8.43 2.72
CA SER A 56 -8.07 -8.05 1.88
C SER A 56 -7.66 -7.12 0.74
N PHE A 57 -6.82 -6.13 1.03
CA PHE A 57 -6.31 -5.17 0.06
C PHE A 57 -5.08 -4.43 0.58
N THR A 58 -4.41 -3.73 -0.31
CA THR A 58 -3.43 -2.70 0.04
C THR A 58 -3.72 -1.40 -0.71
N ILE A 59 -3.30 -0.28 -0.12
CA ILE A 59 -3.39 1.05 -0.72
C ILE A 59 -2.04 1.36 -1.38
N ASP A 60 -2.06 1.52 -2.70
CA ASP A 60 -0.90 1.95 -3.49
C ASP A 60 -0.93 3.47 -3.65
N GLN A 61 0.07 4.15 -3.15
CA GLN A 61 0.24 5.59 -3.31
C GLN A 61 1.15 5.97 -4.48
N GLN A 62 1.62 4.99 -5.24
CA GLN A 62 2.48 5.15 -6.42
C GLN A 62 3.76 5.95 -6.12
N GLN A 63 4.61 5.44 -5.24
CA GLN A 63 5.82 6.10 -4.76
C GLN A 63 6.76 6.53 -5.91
N ARG A 64 6.83 5.74 -6.98
CA ARG A 64 7.63 6.10 -8.16
C ARG A 64 7.10 7.36 -8.84
N LEU A 65 5.78 7.50 -8.96
CA LEU A 65 5.16 8.71 -9.49
C LEU A 65 5.46 9.92 -8.60
N GLN A 66 5.40 9.75 -7.28
CA GLN A 66 5.73 10.79 -6.30
C GLN A 66 7.19 11.24 -6.37
N GLY A 67 8.11 10.35 -6.72
CA GLY A 67 9.50 10.71 -6.96
C GLY A 67 9.74 11.35 -8.34
N TYR A 68 9.07 10.86 -9.38
CA TYR A 68 9.29 11.27 -10.76
C TYR A 68 8.65 12.63 -11.08
N MET A 69 7.38 12.83 -10.73
CA MET A 69 6.63 14.03 -11.09
C MET A 69 7.22 15.33 -10.53
N PRO A 70 7.71 15.41 -9.28
CA PRO A 70 8.35 16.63 -8.79
C PRO A 70 9.58 17.04 -9.61
N VAL A 71 10.38 16.10 -10.12
CA VAL A 71 11.54 16.40 -10.98
C VAL A 71 11.07 17.04 -12.28
N ILE A 72 10.02 16.49 -12.91
CA ILE A 72 9.45 17.05 -14.14
C ILE A 72 8.84 18.43 -13.88
N VAL A 73 8.10 18.58 -12.79
CA VAL A 73 7.48 19.88 -12.44
C VAL A 73 8.55 20.95 -12.17
N LEU A 74 9.62 20.60 -11.43
CA LEU A 74 10.73 21.52 -11.18
C LEU A 74 11.48 21.88 -12.47
N HIS A 75 11.68 20.93 -13.37
CA HIS A 75 12.28 21.20 -14.67
C HIS A 75 11.43 22.19 -15.48
N LEU A 76 10.13 21.93 -15.57
CA LEU A 76 9.20 22.80 -16.28
C LEU A 76 9.10 24.18 -15.62
N TYR A 77 9.09 24.26 -14.31
CA TYR A 77 9.10 25.54 -13.58
C TYR A 77 10.33 26.38 -13.96
N ASN A 78 11.51 25.78 -14.01
CA ASN A 78 12.75 26.48 -14.33
C ASN A 78 12.88 26.85 -15.83
N THR A 79 12.24 26.11 -16.71
CA THR A 79 12.35 26.31 -18.18
C THR A 79 11.14 26.98 -18.82
N ASN A 80 10.04 27.14 -18.07
CA ASN A 80 8.78 27.66 -18.57
C ASN A 80 8.30 28.87 -17.75
N ALA A 81 9.18 29.84 -17.54
CA ALA A 81 8.91 31.11 -16.89
C ALA A 81 8.23 31.00 -15.50
N GLY A 82 8.55 29.95 -14.74
CA GLY A 82 8.06 29.76 -13.38
C GLY A 82 6.60 29.28 -13.30
N MET A 83 6.02 28.76 -14.37
CA MET A 83 4.67 28.21 -14.34
C MET A 83 4.62 26.86 -13.64
N LEU A 84 3.63 26.69 -12.77
CA LEU A 84 3.30 25.44 -12.07
C LEU A 84 1.94 24.92 -12.55
N PRO A 85 1.68 23.60 -12.35
CA PRO A 85 0.31 23.08 -12.51
C PRO A 85 -0.68 23.87 -11.65
N GLY A 86 -1.87 24.13 -12.17
CA GLY A 86 -2.91 24.90 -11.48
C GLY A 86 -3.57 24.19 -10.30
N ALA A 87 -3.22 22.90 -10.06
CA ALA A 87 -3.77 22.10 -8.99
C ALA A 87 -2.78 20.97 -8.57
N ASN A 88 -3.09 20.28 -7.49
CA ASN A 88 -2.35 19.09 -7.06
C ASN A 88 -2.41 17.99 -8.12
N ILE A 89 -1.31 17.28 -8.30
CA ILE A 89 -1.24 16.07 -9.12
C ILE A 89 -1.42 14.87 -8.19
N PRO A 90 -2.58 14.19 -8.21
CA PRO A 90 -2.82 13.05 -7.33
C PRO A 90 -1.98 11.85 -7.78
N SER A 91 -1.38 11.14 -6.83
CA SER A 91 -0.67 9.88 -7.05
C SER A 91 -1.45 8.64 -6.60
N GLY A 92 -2.63 8.83 -6.06
CA GLY A 92 -3.51 7.78 -5.54
C GLY A 92 -4.68 8.38 -4.78
N PRO A 93 -5.38 7.58 -3.97
CA PRO A 93 -5.08 6.18 -3.66
C PRO A 93 -5.45 5.22 -4.80
N GLY A 94 -4.59 4.21 -5.06
CA GLY A 94 -4.93 3.04 -5.85
C GLY A 94 -5.22 1.87 -4.92
N PHE A 95 -6.31 1.13 -5.15
CA PHE A 95 -6.60 -0.07 -4.37
C PHE A 95 -6.10 -1.31 -5.14
N VAL A 96 -5.36 -2.16 -4.44
CA VAL A 96 -4.92 -3.47 -4.95
C VAL A 96 -5.51 -4.55 -4.07
N ASP A 97 -6.35 -5.38 -4.66
CA ASP A 97 -7.04 -6.50 -4.03
C ASP A 97 -6.91 -7.78 -4.87
N ALA A 98 -7.59 -8.84 -4.50
CA ALA A 98 -7.54 -10.12 -5.20
C ALA A 98 -7.92 -10.02 -6.70
N SER A 99 -8.73 -9.02 -7.11
CA SER A 99 -9.16 -8.86 -8.50
C SER A 99 -8.06 -8.35 -9.44
N ASN A 100 -7.06 -7.63 -8.90
CA ASN A 100 -6.01 -6.99 -9.71
C ASN A 100 -4.58 -7.27 -9.23
N ALA A 101 -4.40 -7.91 -8.08
CA ALA A 101 -3.08 -8.19 -7.49
C ALA A 101 -2.13 -8.93 -8.46
N ALA A 102 -2.63 -9.89 -9.23
CA ALA A 102 -1.82 -10.65 -10.19
C ALA A 102 -1.20 -9.76 -11.28
N SER A 103 -1.91 -8.74 -11.74
CA SER A 103 -1.40 -7.79 -12.75
C SER A 103 -0.41 -6.78 -12.18
N VAL A 104 -0.49 -6.52 -10.87
CA VAL A 104 0.37 -5.55 -10.16
C VAL A 104 1.63 -6.20 -9.59
N ALA A 105 1.58 -7.49 -9.26
CA ALA A 105 2.64 -8.21 -8.54
C ALA A 105 4.04 -8.05 -9.17
N SER A 106 4.15 -8.13 -10.50
CA SER A 106 5.43 -7.96 -11.21
C SER A 106 5.99 -6.54 -11.15
N GLN A 107 5.20 -5.56 -10.76
CA GLN A 107 5.57 -4.15 -10.68
C GLN A 107 5.84 -3.70 -9.24
N ALA A 108 5.40 -4.47 -8.25
CA ALA A 108 5.56 -4.16 -6.83
C ALA A 108 7.06 -4.10 -6.45
N GLY A 109 7.49 -2.97 -5.89
CA GLY A 109 8.90 -2.72 -5.56
C GLY A 109 9.82 -2.43 -6.76
N VAL A 110 9.30 -2.39 -8.00
CA VAL A 110 10.05 -2.10 -9.24
C VAL A 110 9.58 -0.80 -9.87
N ASN A 111 8.35 -0.74 -10.28
CA ASN A 111 7.74 0.41 -10.95
C ASN A 111 6.58 1.04 -10.16
N ARG A 112 6.15 0.36 -9.13
CA ARG A 112 5.08 0.80 -8.23
C ARG A 112 5.47 0.56 -6.80
#